data_41b1cea6f10cb04144040e6d3386cdf6
#
_entry.id   41b1cea6f10cb04144040e6d3386cdf6
#
_cell.length_a   1.000
_cell.length_b   1.000
_cell.length_c   1.000
_cell.angle_alpha   90.00
_cell.angle_beta   90.00
_cell.angle_gamma   90.00
#
_symmetry.space_group_name_H-M   'P 1'
#
loop_
_entity.id
_entity.type
_entity.pdbx_description
1 polymer ?
#
loop_
_entity_poly.entity_id
_entity_poly.type
_entity_poly.pdbx_seq_one_letter_code
_entity_poly.pdbx_strand_id
1 'polypeptide(L)'
;VNSFIQSFTKKGFLKNKISTARSGNVLGGGDYSRNRLMPDILNAIKHNKELVIRSPEHVRPWQHVIEPIYGYLLLAQKQFQKKIMKSNHAWNFGPRMNNFIKVNQIIKKVKKIKNLKKIVVKKSNIKETKILKLNSNKAMKNLKWKPKWNINQTIEKIITWNDLNKKNKKTKNICEEQIIDYLNN
;
A
#
# COMPACT_ATOMS: atom_id res chain seq x y z
N VAL A 1 -16.05 -8.49 12.00
CA VAL A 1 -14.85 -8.73 12.81
C VAL A 1 -15.17 -8.62 14.30
N ASN A 2 -15.80 -7.53 14.78
CA ASN A 2 -16.14 -7.39 16.20
C ASN A 2 -17.04 -8.54 16.70
N SER A 3 -18.05 -8.92 15.94
CA SER A 3 -18.92 -10.06 16.26
C SER A 3 -18.15 -11.38 16.35
N PHE A 4 -17.21 -11.61 15.41
CA PHE A 4 -16.33 -12.77 15.43
C PHE A 4 -15.43 -12.77 16.67
N ILE A 5 -14.78 -11.64 16.97
CA ILE A 5 -13.94 -11.50 18.16
C ILE A 5 -14.77 -11.76 19.43
N GLN A 6 -15.97 -11.18 19.55
CA GLN A 6 -16.85 -11.39 20.70
C GLN A 6 -17.26 -12.86 20.86
N SER A 7 -17.59 -13.55 19.77
CA SER A 7 -18.03 -14.95 19.80
C SER A 7 -16.92 -15.90 20.25
N PHE A 8 -15.69 -15.68 19.78
CA PHE A 8 -14.57 -16.60 20.02
C PHE A 8 -13.71 -16.21 21.24
N THR A 9 -13.77 -14.95 21.71
CA THR A 9 -13.00 -14.52 22.90
C THR A 9 -13.74 -14.73 24.20
N LYS A 10 -15.10 -14.74 24.20
CA LYS A 10 -15.89 -15.00 25.41
C LYS A 10 -15.64 -16.37 26.05
N LYS A 11 -15.28 -17.38 25.23
CA LYS A 11 -14.98 -18.74 25.70
C LYS A 11 -13.51 -18.96 26.12
N GLY A 12 -12.72 -17.91 26.30
CA GLY A 12 -11.34 -18.00 26.81
C GLY A 12 -10.28 -18.46 25.79
N PHE A 13 -10.66 -19.14 24.72
CA PHE A 13 -9.73 -19.81 23.80
C PHE A 13 -8.87 -18.87 22.95
N LEU A 14 -9.38 -17.68 22.59
CA LEU A 14 -8.72 -16.72 21.71
C LEU A 14 -8.54 -15.34 22.34
N LYS A 15 -8.64 -15.24 23.66
CA LYS A 15 -8.50 -13.99 24.39
C LYS A 15 -7.17 -13.31 24.03
N ASN A 16 -7.24 -12.15 23.34
CA ASN A 16 -6.09 -11.35 22.86
C ASN A 16 -5.28 -11.95 21.68
N LYS A 17 -5.79 -12.97 20.98
CA LYS A 17 -5.08 -13.58 19.86
C LYS A 17 -5.50 -13.07 18.48
N ILE A 18 -6.54 -12.22 18.41
CA ILE A 18 -7.06 -11.71 17.14
C ILE A 18 -6.89 -10.20 17.07
N SER A 19 -6.25 -9.75 16.01
CA SER A 19 -6.19 -8.34 15.64
C SER A 19 -6.58 -8.18 14.17
N THR A 20 -7.12 -7.01 13.84
CA THR A 20 -7.36 -6.63 12.44
C THR A 20 -6.40 -5.55 12.02
N ALA A 21 -5.84 -5.71 10.84
CA ALA A 21 -4.94 -4.75 10.23
C ALA A 21 -5.52 -4.26 8.91
N ARG A 22 -5.52 -2.95 8.70
CA ARG A 22 -5.97 -2.30 7.47
C ARG A 22 -4.87 -1.42 6.92
N SER A 23 -4.70 -1.44 5.60
CA SER A 23 -3.76 -0.56 4.91
C SER A 23 -4.48 0.49 4.07
N GLY A 24 -3.72 1.49 3.61
CA GLY A 24 -4.15 2.41 2.57
C GLY A 24 -4.12 1.79 1.19
N ASN A 25 -4.06 2.64 0.15
CA ASN A 25 -3.88 2.19 -1.22
C ASN A 25 -2.43 1.73 -1.41
N VAL A 26 -2.28 0.43 -1.58
CA VAL A 26 -0.97 -0.23 -1.64
C VAL A 26 -0.52 -0.33 -3.09
N LEU A 27 0.75 0.02 -3.33
CA LEU A 27 1.43 -0.06 -4.62
C LEU A 27 2.66 -0.97 -4.48
N GLY A 28 2.92 -1.80 -5.48
CA GLY A 28 4.09 -2.69 -5.47
C GLY A 28 4.42 -3.22 -6.85
N GLY A 29 5.61 -3.78 -7.01
CA GLY A 29 5.97 -4.56 -8.17
C GLY A 29 5.20 -5.88 -8.22
N GLY A 30 4.99 -6.45 -9.41
CA GLY A 30 4.32 -7.73 -9.57
C GLY A 30 2.79 -7.71 -9.43
N ASP A 31 2.16 -6.55 -9.26
CA ASP A 31 0.71 -6.42 -9.35
C ASP A 31 0.30 -6.27 -10.82
N TYR A 32 -0.47 -7.22 -11.33
CA TYR A 32 -1.02 -7.23 -12.70
C TYR A 32 -2.54 -7.11 -12.72
N SER A 33 -3.16 -6.75 -11.60
CA SER A 33 -4.60 -6.64 -11.47
C SER A 33 -5.17 -5.51 -12.33
N ARG A 34 -6.21 -5.81 -13.10
CA ARG A 34 -6.91 -4.82 -13.93
C ARG A 34 -7.66 -3.80 -13.05
N ASN A 35 -7.87 -2.61 -13.61
CA ASN A 35 -8.59 -1.51 -12.95
C ASN A 35 -7.91 -1.00 -11.66
N ARG A 36 -6.61 -1.18 -11.55
CA ARG A 36 -5.79 -0.57 -10.51
C ARG A 36 -4.78 0.41 -11.12
N LEU A 37 -4.59 1.54 -10.47
CA LEU A 37 -3.84 2.67 -11.03
C LEU A 37 -2.43 2.29 -11.52
N MET A 38 -1.59 1.70 -10.67
CA MET A 38 -0.20 1.41 -11.04
C MET A 38 -0.07 0.29 -12.08
N PRO A 39 -0.77 -0.84 -11.97
CA PRO A 39 -0.84 -1.84 -13.04
C PRO A 39 -1.28 -1.27 -14.37
N ASP A 40 -2.34 -0.45 -14.40
CA ASP A 40 -2.86 0.16 -15.63
C ASP A 40 -1.83 1.14 -16.24
N ILE A 41 -1.13 1.93 -15.41
CA ILE A 41 -0.02 2.80 -15.85
C ILE A 41 1.11 1.98 -16.48
N LEU A 42 1.59 0.95 -15.78
CA LEU A 42 2.69 0.10 -16.27
C LEU A 42 2.32 -0.65 -17.55
N ASN A 43 1.07 -1.09 -17.65
CA ASN A 43 0.54 -1.72 -18.86
C ASN A 43 0.44 -0.75 -20.03
N ALA A 44 -0.03 0.48 -19.80
CA ALA A 44 -0.07 1.54 -20.81
C ALA A 44 1.34 1.89 -21.34
N ILE A 45 2.32 1.98 -20.46
CA ILE A 45 3.73 2.20 -20.81
C ILE A 45 4.28 1.01 -21.63
N LYS A 46 4.07 -0.24 -21.15
CA LYS A 46 4.58 -1.45 -21.79
C LYS A 46 4.08 -1.61 -23.23
N HIS A 47 2.81 -1.30 -23.47
CA HIS A 47 2.16 -1.50 -24.78
C HIS A 47 2.00 -0.22 -25.58
N ASN A 48 2.60 0.90 -25.13
CA ASN A 48 2.48 2.22 -25.77
C ASN A 48 1.01 2.61 -26.04
N LYS A 49 0.11 2.32 -25.07
CA LYS A 49 -1.33 2.57 -25.16
C LYS A 49 -1.75 3.79 -24.35
N GLU A 50 -2.97 4.23 -24.58
CA GLU A 50 -3.61 5.26 -23.75
C GLU A 50 -3.87 4.73 -22.34
N LEU A 51 -3.64 5.60 -21.35
CA LEU A 51 -4.03 5.34 -19.97
C LEU A 51 -5.44 5.90 -19.72
N VAL A 52 -6.37 5.02 -19.42
CA VAL A 52 -7.74 5.41 -19.07
C VAL A 52 -7.86 5.60 -17.55
N ILE A 53 -8.33 6.78 -17.12
CA ILE A 53 -8.51 7.13 -15.71
C ILE A 53 -9.96 7.51 -15.46
N ARG A 54 -10.51 7.11 -14.31
CA ARG A 54 -11.89 7.42 -13.94
C ARG A 54 -12.03 8.62 -12.99
N SER A 55 -11.13 8.75 -12.03
CA SER A 55 -11.26 9.71 -10.92
C SER A 55 -9.94 10.41 -10.61
N PRO A 56 -9.41 11.28 -11.51
CA PRO A 56 -8.09 11.90 -11.38
C PRO A 56 -7.93 12.77 -10.13
N GLU A 57 -9.03 13.35 -9.63
CA GLU A 57 -9.03 14.27 -8.49
C GLU A 57 -9.21 13.58 -7.13
N HIS A 58 -9.44 12.26 -7.12
CA HIS A 58 -9.60 11.54 -5.87
C HIS A 58 -8.28 11.45 -5.11
N VAL A 59 -8.33 11.76 -3.81
CA VAL A 59 -7.20 11.65 -2.89
C VAL A 59 -7.20 10.26 -2.23
N ARG A 60 -6.05 9.61 -2.23
CA ARG A 60 -5.89 8.27 -1.64
C ARG A 60 -4.61 8.20 -0.79
N PRO A 61 -4.58 7.34 0.23
CA PRO A 61 -3.42 7.09 1.08
C PRO A 61 -2.45 6.11 0.40
N TRP A 62 -1.59 6.62 -0.48
CA TRP A 62 -0.66 5.82 -1.28
C TRP A 62 0.57 5.38 -0.48
N GLN A 63 0.93 4.11 -0.55
CA GLN A 63 2.13 3.59 0.09
C GLN A 63 2.68 2.36 -0.63
N HIS A 64 3.96 2.08 -0.46
CA HIS A 64 4.56 0.84 -0.96
C HIS A 64 4.05 -0.37 -0.17
N VAL A 65 3.93 -1.52 -0.84
CA VAL A 65 3.41 -2.76 -0.23
C VAL A 65 4.22 -3.22 0.99
N ILE A 66 5.51 -2.95 1.02
CA ILE A 66 6.41 -3.33 2.13
C ILE A 66 6.04 -2.61 3.44
N GLU A 67 5.51 -1.38 3.36
CA GLU A 67 5.13 -0.59 4.53
C GLU A 67 4.10 -1.30 5.43
N PRO A 68 2.91 -1.65 4.91
CA PRO A 68 1.92 -2.34 5.74
C PRO A 68 2.36 -3.77 6.08
N ILE A 69 3.09 -4.48 5.20
CA ILE A 69 3.58 -5.83 5.51
C ILE A 69 4.51 -5.79 6.73
N TYR A 70 5.47 -4.86 6.76
CA TYR A 70 6.33 -4.68 7.92
C TYR A 70 5.51 -4.36 9.19
N GLY A 71 4.52 -3.48 9.06
CA GLY A 71 3.59 -3.16 10.14
C GLY A 71 2.81 -4.37 10.65
N TYR A 72 2.37 -5.25 9.75
CA TYR A 72 1.66 -6.49 10.11
C TYR A 72 2.56 -7.48 10.86
N LEU A 73 3.82 -7.59 10.44
CA LEU A 73 4.81 -8.44 11.13
C LEU A 73 5.10 -7.91 12.54
N LEU A 74 5.26 -6.59 12.70
CA LEU A 74 5.42 -5.97 14.03
C LEU A 74 4.20 -6.20 14.91
N LEU A 75 2.99 -6.07 14.35
CA LEU A 75 1.76 -6.35 15.08
C LEU A 75 1.70 -7.80 15.53
N ALA A 76 1.99 -8.75 14.65
CA ALA A 76 2.02 -10.17 14.96
C ALA A 76 3.06 -10.49 16.05
N GLN A 77 4.26 -9.95 15.95
CA GLN A 77 5.32 -10.09 16.95
C GLN A 77 4.88 -9.58 18.33
N LYS A 78 4.33 -8.35 18.39
CA LYS A 78 3.85 -7.77 19.64
C LYS A 78 2.68 -8.55 20.25
N GLN A 79 1.82 -9.08 19.39
CA GLN A 79 0.69 -9.90 19.83
C GLN A 79 1.18 -11.25 20.39
N PHE A 80 2.13 -11.90 19.72
CA PHE A 80 2.77 -13.11 20.20
C PHE A 80 3.46 -12.91 21.56
N GLN A 81 4.15 -11.78 21.73
CA GLN A 81 4.80 -11.39 22.98
C GLN A 81 3.79 -10.95 24.09
N LYS A 82 2.48 -11.02 23.85
CA LYS A 82 1.41 -10.55 24.77
C LYS A 82 1.53 -9.08 25.17
N LYS A 83 2.21 -8.26 24.35
CA LYS A 83 2.41 -6.80 24.58
C LYS A 83 1.29 -5.93 24.02
N ILE A 84 0.23 -6.52 23.49
CA ILE A 84 -0.98 -5.84 22.99
C ILE A 84 -2.06 -5.89 24.05
N MET A 85 -2.62 -4.72 24.41
CA MET A 85 -3.72 -4.64 25.39
C MET A 85 -5.00 -5.29 24.85
N LYS A 86 -5.78 -5.89 25.73
CA LYS A 86 -7.01 -6.68 25.40
C LYS A 86 -8.06 -5.94 24.55
N SER A 87 -8.15 -4.62 24.67
CA SER A 87 -9.13 -3.79 23.96
C SER A 87 -8.66 -3.28 22.59
N ASN A 88 -7.46 -3.64 22.15
CA ASN A 88 -6.76 -2.94 21.08
C ASN A 88 -6.66 -3.78 19.80
N HIS A 89 -7.80 -4.22 19.26
CA HIS A 89 -7.83 -5.20 18.17
C HIS A 89 -7.75 -4.63 16.75
N ALA A 90 -8.09 -3.35 16.53
CA ALA A 90 -8.12 -2.77 15.18
C ALA A 90 -6.94 -1.80 14.95
N TRP A 91 -6.21 -2.00 13.85
CA TRP A 91 -5.00 -1.27 13.51
C TRP A 91 -5.05 -0.76 12.08
N ASN A 92 -4.57 0.47 11.87
CA ASN A 92 -4.40 1.06 10.56
C ASN A 92 -2.92 1.29 10.28
N PHE A 93 -2.50 0.96 9.06
CA PHE A 93 -1.15 1.16 8.55
C PHE A 93 -1.25 1.99 7.28
N GLY A 94 -1.19 3.30 7.42
CA GLY A 94 -1.31 4.27 6.34
C GLY A 94 -0.02 5.07 6.16
N PRO A 95 0.15 5.72 5.01
CA PRO A 95 1.35 6.46 4.68
C PRO A 95 1.53 7.71 5.53
N ARG A 96 2.69 8.37 5.38
CA ARG A 96 2.90 9.73 5.90
C ARG A 96 1.88 10.70 5.29
N MET A 97 1.60 11.80 6.01
CA MET A 97 0.59 12.79 5.59
C MET A 97 0.81 13.34 4.17
N ASN A 98 2.04 13.53 3.75
CA ASN A 98 2.39 14.02 2.41
C ASN A 98 2.13 13.01 1.27
N ASN A 99 1.80 11.77 1.58
CA ASN A 99 1.43 10.74 0.60
C ASN A 99 -0.10 10.62 0.41
N PHE A 100 -0.89 11.51 1.03
CA PHE A 100 -2.32 11.64 0.72
C PHE A 100 -2.46 12.60 -0.47
N ILE A 101 -2.29 12.07 -1.68
CA ILE A 101 -2.27 12.86 -2.90
C ILE A 101 -3.30 12.35 -3.92
N LYS A 102 -3.61 13.18 -4.88
CA LYS A 102 -4.56 12.89 -5.95
C LYS A 102 -4.00 11.84 -6.92
N VAL A 103 -4.89 11.08 -7.56
CA VAL A 103 -4.54 10.13 -8.62
C VAL A 103 -3.71 10.80 -9.73
N ASN A 104 -4.12 12.00 -10.19
CA ASN A 104 -3.38 12.73 -11.23
C ASN A 104 -1.95 13.10 -10.81
N GLN A 105 -1.69 13.31 -9.52
CA GLN A 105 -0.34 13.61 -9.01
C GLN A 105 0.57 12.38 -9.09
N ILE A 106 0.06 11.16 -8.85
CA ILE A 106 0.81 9.91 -9.09
C ILE A 106 1.23 9.84 -10.56
N ILE A 107 0.29 10.09 -11.48
CA ILE A 107 0.55 10.01 -12.92
C ILE A 107 1.59 11.04 -13.34
N LYS A 108 1.49 12.29 -12.85
CA LYS A 108 2.49 13.34 -13.12
C LYS A 108 3.89 12.91 -12.64
N LYS A 109 3.98 12.23 -11.49
CA LYS A 109 5.26 11.71 -10.98
C LYS A 109 5.82 10.58 -11.84
N VAL A 110 4.99 9.65 -12.28
CA VAL A 110 5.40 8.57 -13.20
C VAL A 110 5.86 9.15 -14.54
N LYS A 111 5.17 10.16 -15.07
CA LYS A 111 5.55 10.84 -16.34
C LYS A 111 6.94 11.47 -16.31
N LYS A 112 7.46 11.84 -15.14
CA LYS A 112 8.83 12.34 -15.00
C LYS A 112 9.90 11.27 -15.19
N ILE A 113 9.53 9.99 -15.04
CA ILE A 113 10.47 8.85 -15.07
C ILE A 113 10.28 8.01 -16.33
N LYS A 114 9.05 7.89 -16.81
CA LYS A 114 8.67 7.08 -17.96
C LYS A 114 7.76 7.83 -18.92
N ASN A 115 7.94 7.59 -20.22
CA ASN A 115 7.04 8.17 -21.23
C ASN A 115 5.67 7.52 -21.17
N LEU A 116 4.63 8.32 -21.05
CA LEU A 116 3.23 7.93 -21.06
C LEU A 116 2.53 8.64 -22.22
N LYS A 117 2.08 7.88 -23.22
CA LYS A 117 1.58 8.40 -24.48
C LYS A 117 0.44 9.40 -24.33
N LYS A 118 -0.70 8.97 -23.83
CA LYS A 118 -1.91 9.78 -23.66
C LYS A 118 -2.72 9.35 -22.44
N ILE A 119 -3.32 10.30 -21.79
CA ILE A 119 -4.23 10.06 -20.67
C ILE A 119 -5.63 10.44 -21.12
N VAL A 120 -6.56 9.52 -20.95
CA VAL A 120 -7.98 9.70 -21.26
C VAL A 120 -8.77 9.62 -19.96
N VAL A 121 -9.55 10.63 -19.66
CA VAL A 121 -10.43 10.63 -18.50
C VAL A 121 -11.82 10.18 -18.94
N LYS A 122 -12.28 9.04 -18.40
CA LYS A 122 -13.64 8.55 -18.59
C LYS A 122 -14.44 8.78 -17.31
N LYS A 123 -15.64 9.34 -17.42
CA LYS A 123 -16.57 9.44 -16.28
C LYS A 123 -16.94 8.05 -15.80
N SER A 124 -16.97 7.87 -14.49
CA SER A 124 -17.45 6.65 -13.84
C SER A 124 -18.78 6.92 -13.16
N ASN A 125 -19.74 6.04 -13.34
CA ASN A 125 -21.03 6.08 -12.63
C ASN A 125 -20.91 5.55 -11.19
N ILE A 126 -19.74 5.02 -10.80
CA ILE A 126 -19.51 4.48 -9.46
C ILE A 126 -19.25 5.67 -8.52
N LYS A 127 -20.09 5.82 -7.51
CA LYS A 127 -19.90 6.81 -6.44
C LYS A 127 -18.79 6.32 -5.50
N GLU A 128 -17.60 6.87 -5.67
CA GLU A 128 -16.47 6.65 -4.74
C GLU A 128 -16.24 7.89 -3.88
N THR A 129 -15.83 7.67 -2.63
CA THR A 129 -15.40 8.75 -1.75
C THR A 129 -14.27 9.57 -2.38
N LYS A 130 -14.44 10.89 -2.51
CA LYS A 130 -13.42 11.77 -3.10
C LYS A 130 -12.11 11.78 -2.31
N ILE A 131 -12.20 11.78 -0.99
CA ILE A 131 -11.03 11.85 -0.10
C ILE A 131 -11.06 10.66 0.84
N LEU A 132 -10.11 9.76 0.71
CA LEU A 132 -9.89 8.67 1.65
C LEU A 132 -8.60 8.94 2.41
N LYS A 133 -8.69 9.05 3.74
CA LYS A 133 -7.55 9.20 4.65
C LYS A 133 -7.55 8.08 5.68
N LEU A 134 -6.38 7.72 6.16
CA LEU A 134 -6.20 6.67 7.15
C LEU A 134 -5.32 7.20 8.29
N ASN A 135 -5.83 7.14 9.52
CA ASN A 135 -5.06 7.53 10.69
C ASN A 135 -4.30 6.33 11.26
N SER A 136 -2.99 6.41 11.27
CA SER A 136 -2.08 5.37 11.73
C SER A 136 -1.38 5.70 13.06
N ASN A 137 -1.79 6.77 13.76
CA ASN A 137 -1.16 7.21 14.98
C ASN A 137 -1.07 6.11 16.05
N LYS A 138 -2.08 5.25 16.12
CA LYS A 138 -2.09 4.10 17.01
C LYS A 138 -0.94 3.12 16.72
N ALA A 139 -0.73 2.75 15.45
CA ALA A 139 0.36 1.88 15.05
C ALA A 139 1.72 2.54 15.32
N MET A 140 1.85 3.83 15.01
CA MET A 140 3.08 4.58 15.27
C MET A 140 3.40 4.65 16.77
N LYS A 141 2.42 4.95 17.62
CA LYS A 141 2.61 5.08 19.07
C LYS A 141 2.92 3.73 19.73
N ASN A 142 2.10 2.71 19.47
CA ASN A 142 2.11 1.48 20.24
C ASN A 142 3.04 0.39 19.68
N LEU A 143 3.21 0.34 18.33
CA LEU A 143 4.10 -0.63 17.67
C LEU A 143 5.45 -0.02 17.33
N LYS A 144 5.63 1.30 17.49
CA LYS A 144 6.79 2.05 17.00
C LYS A 144 6.99 1.90 15.47
N TRP A 145 5.92 1.51 14.76
CA TRP A 145 5.91 1.44 13.31
C TRP A 145 5.86 2.84 12.71
N LYS A 146 6.68 3.10 11.71
CA LYS A 146 6.67 4.36 10.95
C LYS A 146 6.84 4.03 9.47
N PRO A 147 6.02 4.59 8.57
CA PRO A 147 6.28 4.46 7.14
C PRO A 147 7.60 5.15 6.79
N LYS A 148 8.46 4.47 6.03
CA LYS A 148 9.80 4.93 5.71
C LYS A 148 9.84 5.62 4.36
N TRP A 149 9.24 5.05 3.33
CA TRP A 149 9.30 5.56 1.96
C TRP A 149 8.23 6.59 1.66
N ASN A 150 8.63 7.70 1.06
CA ASN A 150 7.71 8.67 0.48
C ASN A 150 7.19 8.17 -0.88
N ILE A 151 6.25 8.93 -1.46
CA ILE A 151 5.61 8.51 -2.72
C ILE A 151 6.58 8.49 -3.92
N ASN A 152 7.59 9.35 -3.96
CA ASN A 152 8.58 9.34 -5.04
C ASN A 152 9.41 8.06 -4.97
N GLN A 153 9.95 7.73 -3.78
CA GLN A 153 10.67 6.48 -3.54
C GLN A 153 9.78 5.27 -3.87
N THR A 154 8.51 5.28 -3.45
CA THR A 154 7.55 4.22 -3.78
C THR A 154 7.44 4.00 -5.29
N ILE A 155 7.25 5.07 -6.06
CA ILE A 155 7.11 5.00 -7.53
C ILE A 155 8.41 4.50 -8.17
N GLU A 156 9.57 5.03 -7.76
CA GLU A 156 10.89 4.61 -8.24
C GLU A 156 11.13 3.11 -8.00
N LYS A 157 10.86 2.62 -6.79
CA LYS A 157 11.01 1.19 -6.45
C LYS A 157 10.15 0.29 -7.32
N ILE A 158 8.91 0.70 -7.62
CA ILE A 158 8.00 -0.07 -8.47
C ILE A 158 8.48 -0.09 -9.92
N ILE A 159 8.90 1.06 -10.44
CA ILE A 159 9.42 1.17 -11.81
C ILE A 159 10.69 0.34 -11.96
N THR A 160 11.64 0.46 -11.02
CA THR A 160 12.88 -0.33 -10.98
C THR A 160 12.57 -1.82 -10.93
N TRP A 161 11.65 -2.25 -10.06
CA TRP A 161 11.21 -3.63 -9.99
C TRP A 161 10.72 -4.13 -11.35
N ASN A 162 9.85 -3.36 -12.00
CA ASN A 162 9.27 -3.73 -13.29
C ASN A 162 10.33 -3.79 -14.41
N ASP A 163 11.29 -2.86 -14.43
CA ASP A 163 12.36 -2.83 -15.41
C ASP A 163 13.34 -4.01 -15.22
N LEU A 164 13.71 -4.32 -13.98
CA LEU A 164 14.57 -5.47 -13.67
C LEU A 164 13.90 -6.81 -13.99
N ASN A 165 12.61 -6.93 -13.66
CA ASN A 165 11.84 -8.13 -13.98
C ASN A 165 11.73 -8.36 -15.49
N LYS A 166 11.60 -7.30 -16.30
CA LYS A 166 11.65 -7.40 -17.78
C LYS A 166 13.00 -7.86 -18.30
N LYS A 167 14.09 -7.58 -17.60
CA LYS A 167 15.46 -8.00 -17.93
C LYS A 167 15.76 -9.42 -17.41
N ASN A 168 14.74 -10.22 -17.10
CA ASN A 168 14.84 -11.58 -16.60
C ASN A 168 15.61 -11.73 -15.27
N LYS A 169 15.78 -10.67 -14.51
CA LYS A 169 16.29 -10.80 -13.14
C LYS A 169 15.27 -11.56 -12.28
N LYS A 170 15.73 -12.57 -11.53
CA LYS A 170 14.84 -13.38 -10.69
C LYS A 170 14.05 -12.49 -9.74
N THR A 171 12.73 -12.61 -9.78
CA THR A 171 11.78 -11.83 -8.94
C THR A 171 12.15 -11.86 -7.46
N LYS A 172 12.59 -13.03 -6.95
CA LYS A 172 13.05 -13.21 -5.57
C LYS A 172 14.16 -12.22 -5.23
N ASN A 173 15.21 -12.14 -6.06
CA ASN A 173 16.37 -11.28 -5.82
C ASN A 173 15.97 -9.79 -5.80
N ILE A 174 15.06 -9.37 -6.72
CA ILE A 174 14.57 -7.99 -6.76
C ILE A 174 13.81 -7.65 -5.46
N CYS A 175 12.98 -8.57 -4.98
CA CYS A 175 12.24 -8.37 -3.75
C CYS A 175 13.16 -8.34 -2.52
N GLU A 176 14.14 -9.23 -2.44
CA GLU A 176 15.12 -9.28 -1.35
C GLU A 176 15.94 -7.99 -1.27
N GLU A 177 16.41 -7.46 -2.40
CA GLU A 177 17.10 -6.18 -2.46
C GLU A 177 16.23 -5.03 -1.93
N GLN A 178 14.95 -4.99 -2.29
CA GLN A 178 14.03 -3.98 -1.79
C GLN A 178 13.75 -4.13 -0.29
N ILE A 179 13.68 -5.36 0.22
CA ILE A 179 13.51 -5.62 1.67
C ILE A 179 14.74 -5.14 2.43
N ILE A 180 15.95 -5.47 1.97
CA ILE A 180 17.20 -5.05 2.58
C ILE A 180 17.30 -3.53 2.60
N ASP A 181 17.04 -2.88 1.47
CA ASP A 181 17.02 -1.41 1.37
C ASP A 181 15.99 -0.78 2.32
N TYR A 182 14.81 -1.38 2.44
CA TYR A 182 13.78 -0.90 3.37
C TYR A 182 14.21 -1.05 4.84
N LEU A 183 14.88 -2.11 5.20
CA LEU A 183 15.31 -2.34 6.58
C LEU A 183 16.45 -1.40 6.99
N ASN A 184 17.33 -1.03 6.05
CA ASN A 184 18.48 -0.16 6.30
C ASN A 184 18.14 1.35 6.33
N ASN A 185 16.95 1.74 5.87
CA ASN A 185 16.42 3.10 5.98
C ASN A 185 15.75 3.33 7.33
#